data_113b38c302a840ae6d995aac7eb032b7
#
_entry.id   113b38c302a840ae6d995aac7eb032b7
#
_cell.length_a   1.000
_cell.length_b   1.000
_cell.length_c   1.000
_cell.angle_alpha   90.00
_cell.angle_beta   90.00
_cell.angle_gamma   90.00
#
_symmetry.space_group_name_H-M   'P 1'
#
loop_
_entity.id
_entity.type
_entity.pdbx_description
1 polymer ?
#
loop_
_entity_poly.entity_id
_entity_poly.type
_entity_poly.pdbx_seq_one_letter_code
_entity_poly.pdbx_strand_id
1 'polypeptide(L)'
;MTPELRHMLRDDDLNHEEQKQVLELAIKFHHDRFYKQPFAGPQAVAVLFDKPSTRTRSSFSIGVAELGGYPLVIDKSGSQLGRGEPVADTARVLDRMAYGVVWRTFGQDRVEEMAKYSTHPVVNALTDDFHPCQILADFQTIAEHRGGVDNLKNQTIVYLGDAANNMSNSYLLGGAVAGMDVRVAGPYGYLPRPDIVADAKRIAAETGGSILVTTDAKEAVKDADCVFTDTWVSMGEEAEYAIRSKPFWDYQVNTELMALAKPDALFQHCLPAYRGKEVTAEVIDGPQSVVWDEAENRLHAQKALLTWLTGKARGDESLLA
;
A
#
# COMPACT_ATOMS: atom_id res chain seq x y z
N MET A 1 -13.05 -18.43 -17.19
CA MET A 1 -13.11 -18.49 -15.70
C MET A 1 -14.52 -18.14 -15.23
N THR A 2 -14.97 -18.69 -14.09
CA THR A 2 -16.25 -18.26 -13.47
C THR A 2 -16.06 -16.88 -12.85
N PRO A 3 -17.00 -15.91 -13.06
CA PRO A 3 -16.94 -14.61 -12.40
C PRO A 3 -16.88 -14.74 -10.87
N GLU A 4 -15.97 -14.01 -10.25
CA GLU A 4 -15.75 -13.97 -8.81
C GLU A 4 -15.54 -12.52 -8.36
N LEU A 5 -16.47 -11.99 -7.56
CA LEU A 5 -16.28 -10.64 -7.01
C LEU A 5 -15.20 -10.68 -5.93
N ARG A 6 -14.17 -9.87 -6.15
CA ARG A 6 -13.06 -9.68 -5.21
C ARG A 6 -12.92 -8.19 -4.89
N HIS A 7 -12.50 -7.91 -3.67
CA HIS A 7 -12.16 -6.58 -3.19
C HIS A 7 -10.70 -6.56 -2.74
N MET A 8 -10.14 -5.38 -2.51
CA MET A 8 -8.84 -5.18 -1.89
C MET A 8 -8.99 -4.23 -0.71
N LEU A 9 -9.28 -4.76 0.45
CA LEU A 9 -9.55 -4.01 1.69
C LEU A 9 -8.38 -4.10 2.67
N ARG A 10 -7.70 -5.24 2.67
CA ARG A 10 -6.49 -5.56 3.44
C ARG A 10 -5.43 -6.15 2.52
N ASP A 11 -4.18 -6.17 2.98
CA ASP A 11 -3.06 -6.69 2.20
C ASP A 11 -3.12 -8.21 1.98
N ASP A 12 -3.75 -8.94 2.88
CA ASP A 12 -3.98 -10.40 2.82
C ASP A 12 -5.28 -10.82 2.11
N ASP A 13 -6.00 -9.88 1.48
CA ASP A 13 -7.10 -10.22 0.56
C ASP A 13 -6.60 -10.88 -0.73
N LEU A 14 -5.33 -10.69 -1.08
CA LEU A 14 -4.65 -11.45 -2.12
C LEU A 14 -3.83 -12.57 -1.47
N ASN A 15 -3.94 -13.79 -1.98
CA ASN A 15 -2.98 -14.84 -1.63
C ASN A 15 -1.65 -14.63 -2.39
N HIS A 16 -0.64 -15.46 -2.07
CA HIS A 16 0.71 -15.36 -2.66
C HIS A 16 0.70 -15.33 -4.20
N GLU A 17 -0.03 -16.22 -4.84
CA GLU A 17 -0.11 -16.31 -6.30
C GLU A 17 -0.86 -15.12 -6.91
N GLU A 18 -1.93 -14.67 -6.27
CA GLU A 18 -2.72 -13.51 -6.72
C GLU A 18 -1.92 -12.20 -6.59
N GLN A 19 -1.18 -12.03 -5.48
CA GLN A 19 -0.28 -10.89 -5.30
C GLN A 19 0.81 -10.89 -6.38
N LYS A 20 1.41 -12.06 -6.67
CA LYS A 20 2.38 -12.22 -7.75
C LYS A 20 1.80 -11.80 -9.10
N GLN A 21 0.60 -12.27 -9.46
CA GLN A 21 -0.07 -11.89 -10.72
C GLN A 21 -0.29 -10.39 -10.82
N VAL A 22 -0.73 -9.73 -9.75
CA VAL A 22 -0.92 -8.27 -9.71
C VAL A 22 0.41 -7.55 -9.92
N LEU A 23 1.50 -7.99 -9.27
CA LEU A 23 2.80 -7.36 -9.38
C LEU A 23 3.43 -7.57 -10.78
N GLU A 24 3.31 -8.74 -11.38
CA GLU A 24 3.73 -9.01 -12.76
C GLU A 24 2.97 -8.12 -13.77
N LEU A 25 1.67 -7.97 -13.55
CA LEU A 25 0.85 -7.08 -14.37
C LEU A 25 1.24 -5.60 -14.16
N ALA A 26 1.63 -5.20 -12.94
CA ALA A 26 2.10 -3.86 -12.64
C ALA A 26 3.41 -3.53 -13.39
N ILE A 27 4.35 -4.47 -13.46
CA ILE A 27 5.59 -4.33 -14.23
C ILE A 27 5.27 -4.19 -15.74
N LYS A 28 4.29 -4.94 -16.26
CA LYS A 28 3.84 -4.77 -17.66
C LYS A 28 3.27 -3.37 -17.90
N PHE A 29 2.47 -2.84 -16.98
CA PHE A 29 1.97 -1.47 -17.07
C PHE A 29 3.08 -0.41 -16.94
N HIS A 30 4.16 -0.69 -16.21
CA HIS A 30 5.32 0.21 -16.17
C HIS A 30 6.00 0.28 -17.56
N HIS A 31 6.17 -0.86 -18.24
CA HIS A 31 6.77 -0.90 -19.58
C HIS A 31 5.83 -0.38 -20.68
N ASP A 32 4.52 -0.62 -20.56
CA ASP A 32 3.50 -0.13 -21.49
C ASP A 32 2.31 0.43 -20.71
N ARG A 33 2.25 1.75 -20.60
CA ARG A 33 1.21 2.46 -19.84
C ARG A 33 -0.21 2.16 -20.30
N PHE A 34 -0.40 1.74 -21.53
CA PHE A 34 -1.70 1.44 -22.14
C PHE A 34 -1.90 -0.06 -22.43
N TYR A 35 -1.14 -0.92 -21.76
CA TYR A 35 -1.12 -2.37 -21.95
C TYR A 35 -2.51 -3.01 -21.99
N LYS A 36 -3.43 -2.57 -21.09
CA LYS A 36 -4.83 -3.03 -21.06
C LYS A 36 -5.77 -1.87 -20.73
N GLN A 37 -6.99 -1.92 -21.28
CA GLN A 37 -8.01 -0.91 -21.09
C GLN A 37 -9.35 -1.53 -20.63
N PRO A 38 -9.43 -2.09 -19.40
CA PRO A 38 -10.62 -2.79 -18.90
C PRO A 38 -11.85 -1.90 -18.75
N PHE A 39 -11.66 -0.58 -18.71
CA PHE A 39 -12.74 0.41 -18.53
C PHE A 39 -13.09 1.16 -19.82
N ALA A 40 -12.62 0.70 -20.98
CA ALA A 40 -12.95 1.34 -22.25
C ALA A 40 -14.46 1.46 -22.46
N GLY A 41 -14.89 2.65 -22.94
CA GLY A 41 -16.32 2.90 -23.17
C GLY A 41 -16.82 4.33 -22.93
N PRO A 42 -16.30 5.19 -22.06
CA PRO A 42 -15.51 5.09 -20.83
C PRO A 42 -16.36 4.68 -19.61
N GLN A 43 -16.03 3.60 -18.95
CA GLN A 43 -16.69 3.18 -17.72
C GLN A 43 -16.18 3.97 -16.51
N ALA A 44 -17.08 4.39 -15.62
CA ALA A 44 -16.68 5.18 -14.47
C ALA A 44 -16.13 4.31 -13.31
N VAL A 45 -15.07 4.80 -12.66
CA VAL A 45 -14.60 4.32 -11.35
C VAL A 45 -14.72 5.47 -10.36
N ALA A 46 -15.46 5.27 -9.27
CA ALA A 46 -15.62 6.27 -8.22
C ALA A 46 -14.38 6.29 -7.32
N VAL A 47 -13.76 7.47 -7.16
CA VAL A 47 -12.57 7.67 -6.33
C VAL A 47 -12.90 8.66 -5.21
N LEU A 48 -13.11 8.13 -4.01
CA LEU A 48 -13.63 8.86 -2.86
C LEU A 48 -12.51 9.28 -1.90
N PHE A 49 -12.57 10.50 -1.37
CA PHE A 49 -11.60 11.05 -0.44
C PHE A 49 -12.26 11.68 0.79
N ASP A 50 -12.09 11.06 1.94
CA ASP A 50 -12.38 11.67 3.25
C ASP A 50 -11.15 12.39 3.82
N LYS A 51 -9.94 12.01 3.38
CA LYS A 51 -8.65 12.63 3.71
C LYS A 51 -7.97 13.15 2.45
N PRO A 52 -7.34 14.34 2.47
CA PRO A 52 -6.62 14.87 1.31
C PRO A 52 -5.43 13.98 0.93
N SER A 53 -5.15 13.89 -0.37
CA SER A 53 -3.98 13.19 -0.88
C SER A 53 -3.69 13.60 -2.32
N THR A 54 -2.52 14.17 -2.57
CA THR A 54 -2.07 14.51 -3.93
C THR A 54 -1.71 13.24 -4.71
N ARG A 55 -0.88 12.36 -4.12
CA ARG A 55 -0.38 11.14 -4.79
C ARG A 55 -1.51 10.17 -5.13
N THR A 56 -2.34 9.81 -4.17
CA THR A 56 -3.47 8.88 -4.39
C THR A 56 -4.46 9.44 -5.41
N ARG A 57 -4.76 10.76 -5.34
CA ARG A 57 -5.63 11.41 -6.31
C ARG A 57 -5.05 11.33 -7.72
N SER A 58 -3.79 11.73 -7.88
CA SER A 58 -3.14 11.75 -9.19
C SER A 58 -3.02 10.34 -9.78
N SER A 59 -2.52 9.37 -8.99
CA SER A 59 -2.28 8.01 -9.49
C SER A 59 -3.57 7.29 -9.87
N PHE A 60 -4.65 7.39 -9.09
CA PHE A 60 -5.93 6.79 -9.47
C PHE A 60 -6.63 7.54 -10.61
N SER A 61 -6.62 8.89 -10.60
CA SER A 61 -7.27 9.65 -11.68
C SER A 61 -6.60 9.39 -13.03
N ILE A 62 -5.27 9.45 -13.07
CA ILE A 62 -4.50 9.17 -14.28
C ILE A 62 -4.65 7.69 -14.65
N GLY A 63 -4.51 6.78 -13.66
CA GLY A 63 -4.59 5.34 -13.89
C GLY A 63 -5.92 4.90 -14.48
N VAL A 64 -7.05 5.36 -13.94
CA VAL A 64 -8.39 5.04 -14.49
C VAL A 64 -8.55 5.59 -15.90
N ALA A 65 -8.04 6.81 -16.18
CA ALA A 65 -8.09 7.37 -17.53
C ALA A 65 -7.25 6.55 -18.52
N GLU A 66 -6.05 6.11 -18.14
CA GLU A 66 -5.18 5.25 -18.98
C GLU A 66 -5.76 3.85 -19.18
N LEU A 67 -6.58 3.35 -18.23
CA LEU A 67 -7.35 2.12 -18.37
C LEU A 67 -8.60 2.28 -19.26
N GLY A 68 -8.76 3.44 -19.93
CA GLY A 68 -9.87 3.76 -20.82
C GLY A 68 -11.15 4.20 -20.12
N GLY A 69 -11.09 4.45 -18.81
CA GLY A 69 -12.22 4.79 -17.97
C GLY A 69 -12.38 6.28 -17.68
N TYR A 70 -13.40 6.59 -16.90
CA TYR A 70 -13.67 7.92 -16.35
C TYR A 70 -13.48 7.92 -14.83
N PRO A 71 -12.48 8.64 -14.27
CA PRO A 71 -12.31 8.75 -12.82
C PRO A 71 -13.32 9.74 -12.24
N LEU A 72 -14.34 9.25 -11.56
CA LEU A 72 -15.31 10.08 -10.84
C LEU A 72 -14.75 10.40 -9.44
N VAL A 73 -14.04 11.52 -9.33
CA VAL A 73 -13.42 11.94 -8.06
C VAL A 73 -14.42 12.70 -7.19
N ILE A 74 -14.62 12.23 -5.96
CA ILE A 74 -15.54 12.84 -4.98
C ILE A 74 -14.79 13.12 -3.68
N ASP A 75 -14.67 14.39 -3.32
CA ASP A 75 -14.11 14.81 -2.04
C ASP A 75 -15.15 14.78 -0.91
N LYS A 76 -14.68 14.79 0.34
CA LYS A 76 -15.53 14.85 1.54
C LYS A 76 -16.57 15.99 1.46
N SER A 77 -16.19 17.16 0.98
CA SER A 77 -17.09 18.31 0.83
C SER A 77 -18.16 18.11 -0.24
N GLY A 78 -17.89 17.29 -1.25
CA GLY A 78 -18.81 16.95 -2.35
C GLY A 78 -19.63 15.67 -2.08
N SER A 79 -19.35 14.97 -0.99
CA SER A 79 -19.99 13.71 -0.61
C SER A 79 -21.07 13.92 0.45
N GLN A 80 -22.16 13.17 0.36
CA GLN A 80 -23.18 13.09 1.42
C GLN A 80 -22.70 12.24 2.61
N LEU A 81 -21.71 11.36 2.43
CA LEU A 81 -21.03 10.62 3.51
C LEU A 81 -20.49 11.58 4.58
N GLY A 82 -19.94 12.73 4.17
CA GLY A 82 -19.48 13.79 5.07
C GLY A 82 -20.61 14.52 5.81
N ARG A 83 -21.87 14.27 5.43
CA ARG A 83 -23.09 14.88 6.01
C ARG A 83 -23.96 13.87 6.75
N GLY A 84 -23.48 12.63 6.95
CA GLY A 84 -24.16 11.60 7.73
C GLY A 84 -25.00 10.61 6.92
N GLU A 85 -24.86 10.56 5.59
CA GLU A 85 -25.46 9.49 4.80
C GLU A 85 -24.82 8.13 5.19
N PRO A 86 -25.62 7.06 5.38
CA PRO A 86 -25.05 5.73 5.63
C PRO A 86 -24.16 5.26 4.48
N VAL A 87 -23.06 4.59 4.80
CA VAL A 87 -22.14 4.02 3.80
C VAL A 87 -22.88 3.05 2.88
N ALA A 88 -23.76 2.24 3.43
CA ALA A 88 -24.59 1.30 2.66
C ALA A 88 -25.45 1.96 1.57
N ASP A 89 -25.95 3.17 1.80
CA ASP A 89 -26.79 3.87 0.81
C ASP A 89 -25.93 4.47 -0.30
N THR A 90 -24.80 5.10 0.06
CA THR A 90 -23.81 5.57 -0.93
C THR A 90 -23.28 4.40 -1.76
N ALA A 91 -23.00 3.23 -1.15
CA ALA A 91 -22.56 2.03 -1.86
C ALA A 91 -23.58 1.61 -2.93
N ARG A 92 -24.87 1.48 -2.56
CA ARG A 92 -25.94 1.10 -3.48
C ARG A 92 -26.15 2.09 -4.63
N VAL A 93 -25.96 3.38 -4.37
CA VAL A 93 -26.06 4.43 -5.40
C VAL A 93 -24.89 4.33 -6.38
N LEU A 94 -23.66 4.26 -5.88
CA LEU A 94 -22.46 4.17 -6.73
C LEU A 94 -22.42 2.87 -7.52
N ASP A 95 -22.86 1.77 -6.94
CA ASP A 95 -22.91 0.44 -7.57
C ASP A 95 -23.77 0.40 -8.84
N ARG A 96 -24.73 1.32 -8.99
CA ARG A 96 -25.56 1.45 -10.19
C ARG A 96 -24.97 2.35 -11.27
N MET A 97 -23.87 3.05 -10.99
CA MET A 97 -23.31 4.07 -11.87
C MET A 97 -21.83 3.84 -12.19
N ALA A 98 -21.09 3.18 -11.27
CA ALA A 98 -19.65 2.97 -11.38
C ALA A 98 -19.32 1.47 -11.42
N TYR A 99 -18.20 1.13 -12.06
CA TYR A 99 -17.71 -0.23 -12.21
C TYR A 99 -16.64 -0.61 -11.17
N GLY A 100 -16.45 0.26 -10.19
CA GLY A 100 -15.57 0.05 -9.05
C GLY A 100 -15.56 1.27 -8.16
N VAL A 101 -15.17 1.07 -6.90
CA VAL A 101 -15.02 2.12 -5.90
C VAL A 101 -13.61 2.06 -5.33
N VAL A 102 -12.92 3.18 -5.31
CA VAL A 102 -11.65 3.40 -4.63
C VAL A 102 -11.91 4.38 -3.51
N TRP A 103 -11.55 4.05 -2.28
CA TRP A 103 -11.85 4.93 -1.15
C TRP A 103 -10.67 5.11 -0.20
N ARG A 104 -10.31 6.38 0.04
CA ARG A 104 -9.40 6.80 1.09
C ARG A 104 -10.20 7.39 2.23
N THR A 105 -10.27 6.69 3.37
CA THR A 105 -11.14 7.05 4.50
C THR A 105 -10.42 6.89 5.85
N PHE A 106 -11.16 6.79 6.92
CA PHE A 106 -10.69 6.62 8.30
C PHE A 106 -10.76 5.13 8.71
N GLY A 107 -11.84 4.72 9.35
CA GLY A 107 -12.01 3.36 9.88
C GLY A 107 -12.07 2.28 8.79
N GLN A 108 -11.49 1.14 9.09
CA GLN A 108 -11.51 -0.05 8.21
C GLN A 108 -12.94 -0.57 8.00
N ASP A 109 -13.79 -0.52 9.02
CA ASP A 109 -15.21 -0.88 8.98
C ASP A 109 -15.98 -0.18 7.86
N ARG A 110 -15.58 1.03 7.49
CA ARG A 110 -16.23 1.82 6.44
C ARG A 110 -16.01 1.22 5.05
N VAL A 111 -14.76 0.83 4.71
CA VAL A 111 -14.49 0.20 3.42
C VAL A 111 -15.08 -1.22 3.36
N GLU A 112 -15.15 -1.91 4.49
CA GLU A 112 -15.80 -3.21 4.61
C GLU A 112 -17.31 -3.09 4.39
N GLU A 113 -17.96 -2.07 4.98
CA GLU A 113 -19.37 -1.79 4.74
C GLU A 113 -19.64 -1.41 3.27
N MET A 114 -18.78 -0.60 2.65
CA MET A 114 -18.85 -0.27 1.22
C MET A 114 -18.80 -1.56 0.38
N ALA A 115 -17.84 -2.44 0.64
CA ALA A 115 -17.68 -3.71 -0.08
C ALA A 115 -18.89 -4.64 0.09
N LYS A 116 -19.44 -4.71 1.30
CA LYS A 116 -20.62 -5.54 1.61
C LYS A 116 -21.85 -5.21 0.75
N TYR A 117 -22.02 -3.95 0.34
CA TYR A 117 -23.16 -3.49 -0.42
C TYR A 117 -22.85 -3.18 -1.89
N SER A 118 -21.65 -3.51 -2.36
CA SER A 118 -21.21 -3.34 -3.76
C SER A 118 -21.21 -4.67 -4.51
N THR A 119 -21.63 -4.66 -5.77
CA THR A 119 -21.49 -5.78 -6.72
C THR A 119 -20.29 -5.58 -7.66
N HIS A 120 -19.53 -4.52 -7.46
CA HIS A 120 -18.30 -4.18 -8.15
C HIS A 120 -17.12 -4.13 -7.18
N PRO A 121 -15.86 -4.24 -7.67
CA PRO A 121 -14.68 -4.19 -6.81
C PRO A 121 -14.59 -2.91 -5.97
N VAL A 122 -14.24 -3.07 -4.69
CA VAL A 122 -13.91 -1.99 -3.77
C VAL A 122 -12.43 -2.09 -3.40
N VAL A 123 -11.73 -0.95 -3.48
CA VAL A 123 -10.30 -0.83 -3.20
C VAL A 123 -10.07 0.15 -2.05
N ASN A 124 -9.43 -0.32 -1.00
CA ASN A 124 -8.90 0.50 0.08
C ASN A 124 -7.68 1.29 -0.41
N ALA A 125 -7.86 2.58 -0.66
CA ALA A 125 -6.75 3.48 -1.03
C ALA A 125 -5.94 3.99 0.18
N LEU A 126 -6.46 3.90 1.36
CA LEU A 126 -5.90 4.02 2.70
C LEU A 126 -7.02 4.07 3.74
N THR A 127 -6.85 3.32 4.82
CA THR A 127 -7.58 3.50 6.10
C THR A 127 -6.57 3.80 7.23
N ASP A 128 -7.08 3.98 8.45
CA ASP A 128 -6.22 4.10 9.63
C ASP A 128 -5.49 2.78 9.95
N ASP A 129 -6.02 1.65 9.47
CA ASP A 129 -5.47 0.31 9.73
C ASP A 129 -4.55 -0.21 8.61
N PHE A 130 -4.80 0.12 7.32
CA PHE A 130 -4.08 -0.46 6.18
C PHE A 130 -3.90 0.52 5.01
N HIS A 131 -2.84 0.27 4.20
CA HIS A 131 -2.58 0.98 2.94
C HIS A 131 -2.12 0.01 1.82
N PRO A 132 -2.96 -0.94 1.41
CA PRO A 132 -2.56 -2.04 0.53
C PRO A 132 -2.06 -1.56 -0.85
N CYS A 133 -2.59 -0.46 -1.37
CA CYS A 133 -2.13 0.12 -2.64
C CYS A 133 -0.68 0.65 -2.58
N GLN A 134 -0.19 1.04 -1.39
CA GLN A 134 1.20 1.45 -1.22
C GLN A 134 2.11 0.23 -1.27
N ILE A 135 1.78 -0.81 -0.51
CA ILE A 135 2.59 -2.02 -0.41
C ILE A 135 2.79 -2.70 -1.77
N LEU A 136 1.77 -2.72 -2.62
CA LEU A 136 1.90 -3.24 -3.99
C LEU A 136 2.92 -2.43 -4.81
N ALA A 137 2.95 -1.10 -4.67
CA ALA A 137 3.92 -0.26 -5.36
C ALA A 137 5.35 -0.45 -4.81
N ASP A 138 5.48 -0.58 -3.50
CA ASP A 138 6.75 -0.82 -2.82
C ASP A 138 7.36 -2.14 -3.27
N PHE A 139 6.55 -3.19 -3.31
CA PHE A 139 6.99 -4.52 -3.75
C PHE A 139 7.26 -4.59 -5.24
N GLN A 140 6.48 -3.89 -6.09
CA GLN A 140 6.83 -3.71 -7.49
C GLN A 140 8.22 -3.09 -7.63
N THR A 141 8.49 -2.03 -6.86
CA THR A 141 9.79 -1.34 -6.89
C THR A 141 10.92 -2.27 -6.47
N ILE A 142 10.76 -3.03 -5.38
CA ILE A 142 11.76 -4.05 -5.00
C ILE A 142 11.94 -5.06 -6.14
N ALA A 143 10.87 -5.59 -6.71
CA ALA A 143 10.94 -6.59 -7.78
C ALA A 143 11.72 -6.06 -8.99
N GLU A 144 11.48 -4.83 -9.42
CA GLU A 144 12.18 -4.19 -10.53
C GLU A 144 13.69 -4.04 -10.26
N HIS A 145 14.06 -3.65 -9.05
CA HIS A 145 15.48 -3.51 -8.64
C HIS A 145 16.16 -4.84 -8.28
N ARG A 146 15.41 -5.91 -8.05
CA ARG A 146 15.92 -7.23 -7.62
C ARG A 146 15.69 -8.36 -8.64
N GLY A 147 15.39 -8.02 -9.89
CA GLY A 147 15.34 -8.98 -10.99
C GLY A 147 14.05 -9.81 -11.09
N GLY A 148 12.94 -9.30 -10.57
CA GLY A 148 11.60 -9.83 -10.77
C GLY A 148 10.86 -10.25 -9.50
N VAL A 149 9.56 -10.49 -9.66
CA VAL A 149 8.62 -10.78 -8.55
C VAL A 149 9.01 -12.05 -7.79
N ASP A 150 9.54 -13.07 -8.45
CA ASP A 150 9.97 -14.34 -7.83
C ASP A 150 11.09 -14.17 -6.78
N ASN A 151 11.83 -13.05 -6.84
CA ASN A 151 12.91 -12.75 -5.91
C ASN A 151 12.43 -12.06 -4.63
N LEU A 152 11.16 -11.65 -4.53
CA LEU A 152 10.62 -11.03 -3.33
C LEU A 152 10.74 -11.93 -2.10
N LYS A 153 10.49 -13.21 -2.24
CA LYS A 153 10.62 -14.21 -1.14
C LYS A 153 12.03 -14.32 -0.53
N ASN A 154 13.04 -13.79 -1.22
CA ASN A 154 14.42 -13.80 -0.75
C ASN A 154 14.82 -12.49 -0.08
N GLN A 155 13.91 -11.52 0.00
CA GLN A 155 14.20 -10.20 0.53
C GLN A 155 13.89 -10.11 2.02
N THR A 156 14.77 -9.46 2.74
CA THR A 156 14.54 -8.99 4.11
C THR A 156 14.14 -7.53 4.06
N ILE A 157 12.91 -7.23 4.46
CA ILE A 157 12.39 -5.86 4.52
C ILE A 157 12.25 -5.39 5.96
N VAL A 158 12.52 -4.12 6.21
CA VAL A 158 12.47 -3.53 7.55
C VAL A 158 11.68 -2.24 7.54
N TYR A 159 10.68 -2.14 8.41
CA TYR A 159 9.98 -0.90 8.71
C TYR A 159 10.42 -0.32 10.06
N LEU A 160 10.73 0.98 10.10
CA LEU A 160 11.23 1.68 11.28
C LEU A 160 10.37 2.90 11.62
N GLY A 161 10.07 3.09 12.89
CA GLY A 161 9.37 4.29 13.36
C GLY A 161 8.10 4.00 14.15
N ASP A 162 6.97 4.62 13.78
CA ASP A 162 5.67 4.31 14.40
C ASP A 162 5.16 2.96 13.87
N ALA A 163 5.48 1.92 14.60
CA ALA A 163 5.09 0.56 14.22
C ALA A 163 3.64 0.21 14.60
N ALA A 164 2.89 1.13 15.20
CA ALA A 164 1.46 0.98 15.45
C ALA A 164 0.58 1.54 14.31
N ASN A 165 1.19 2.11 13.27
CA ASN A 165 0.47 2.73 12.16
C ASN A 165 0.05 1.73 11.07
N ASN A 166 -0.72 2.21 10.09
CA ASN A 166 -1.24 1.42 8.97
C ASN A 166 -0.13 0.86 8.04
N MET A 167 1.00 1.58 7.86
CA MET A 167 2.08 1.10 7.00
C MET A 167 2.74 -0.15 7.59
N SER A 168 3.02 -0.14 8.90
CA SER A 168 3.53 -1.31 9.61
C SER A 168 2.62 -2.52 9.48
N ASN A 169 1.31 -2.34 9.67
CA ASN A 169 0.32 -3.40 9.51
C ASN A 169 0.33 -3.97 8.08
N SER A 170 0.38 -3.09 7.09
CA SER A 170 0.40 -3.48 5.68
C SER A 170 1.70 -4.20 5.29
N TYR A 171 2.87 -3.74 5.77
CA TYR A 171 4.13 -4.48 5.54
C TYR A 171 4.13 -5.86 6.17
N LEU A 172 3.58 -6.00 7.39
CA LEU A 172 3.48 -7.30 8.06
C LEU A 172 2.64 -8.29 7.24
N LEU A 173 1.44 -7.89 6.81
CA LEU A 173 0.54 -8.77 6.06
C LEU A 173 1.03 -8.98 4.62
N GLY A 174 1.27 -7.91 3.89
CA GLY A 174 1.66 -7.98 2.48
C GLY A 174 3.01 -8.66 2.27
N GLY A 175 3.99 -8.41 3.16
CA GLY A 175 5.29 -9.08 3.12
C GLY A 175 5.22 -10.56 3.51
N ALA A 176 4.35 -10.91 4.47
CA ALA A 176 4.06 -12.31 4.78
C ALA A 176 3.45 -13.03 3.57
N VAL A 177 2.50 -12.39 2.87
CA VAL A 177 1.91 -12.95 1.62
C VAL A 177 2.99 -13.16 0.56
N ALA A 178 3.94 -12.22 0.41
CA ALA A 178 5.05 -12.34 -0.53
C ALA A 178 6.11 -13.38 -0.12
N GLY A 179 6.04 -13.92 1.09
CA GLY A 179 7.02 -14.88 1.63
C GLY A 179 8.36 -14.24 2.05
N MET A 180 8.35 -12.94 2.36
CA MET A 180 9.54 -12.18 2.77
C MET A 180 9.92 -12.41 4.24
N ASP A 181 11.18 -12.09 4.61
CA ASP A 181 11.55 -11.82 5.99
C ASP A 181 11.15 -10.37 6.32
N VAL A 182 10.08 -10.22 7.11
CA VAL A 182 9.54 -8.91 7.48
C VAL A 182 9.93 -8.56 8.90
N ARG A 183 10.62 -7.44 9.07
CA ARG A 183 11.03 -6.92 10.36
C ARG A 183 10.42 -5.56 10.60
N VAL A 184 9.86 -5.38 11.77
CA VAL A 184 9.24 -4.11 12.19
C VAL A 184 9.86 -3.69 13.51
N ALA A 185 10.39 -2.46 13.57
CA ALA A 185 10.93 -1.92 14.80
C ALA A 185 10.35 -0.54 15.12
N GLY A 186 9.90 -0.41 16.36
CA GLY A 186 9.35 0.83 16.92
C GLY A 186 9.50 0.87 18.43
N PRO A 187 9.33 2.07 19.05
CA PRO A 187 9.47 2.20 20.49
C PRO A 187 8.36 1.47 21.25
N TYR A 188 8.65 1.10 22.48
CA TYR A 188 7.63 0.52 23.37
C TYR A 188 6.38 1.42 23.43
N GLY A 189 5.21 0.82 23.28
CA GLY A 189 3.93 1.53 23.19
C GLY A 189 3.50 1.93 21.77
N TYR A 190 4.37 1.74 20.79
CA TYR A 190 4.12 1.99 19.36
C TYR A 190 4.45 0.74 18.51
N LEU A 191 4.20 -0.44 19.05
CA LEU A 191 4.34 -1.70 18.34
C LEU A 191 3.03 -2.10 17.65
N PRO A 192 3.08 -2.96 16.62
CA PRO A 192 1.90 -3.44 15.92
C PRO A 192 0.92 -4.14 16.84
N ARG A 193 -0.35 -4.14 16.47
CA ARG A 193 -1.39 -4.89 17.20
C ARG A 193 -1.08 -6.39 17.20
N PRO A 194 -1.29 -7.08 18.34
CA PRO A 194 -1.00 -8.52 18.45
C PRO A 194 -1.77 -9.41 17.47
N ASP A 195 -3.01 -9.03 17.10
CA ASP A 195 -3.84 -9.75 16.13
C ASP A 195 -3.22 -9.71 14.71
N ILE A 196 -2.73 -8.53 14.29
CA ILE A 196 -2.04 -8.37 13.00
C ILE A 196 -0.73 -9.19 12.95
N VAL A 197 0.04 -9.14 14.04
CA VAL A 197 1.27 -9.93 14.15
C VAL A 197 0.97 -11.43 14.09
N ALA A 198 -0.12 -11.88 14.72
CA ALA A 198 -0.54 -13.28 14.69
C ALA A 198 -0.95 -13.71 13.27
N ASP A 199 -1.75 -12.89 12.56
CA ASP A 199 -2.13 -13.14 11.18
C ASP A 199 -0.89 -13.20 10.28
N ALA A 200 0.02 -12.24 10.38
CA ALA A 200 1.24 -12.20 9.58
C ALA A 200 2.13 -13.44 9.81
N LYS A 201 2.29 -13.87 11.07
CA LYS A 201 3.05 -15.10 11.39
C LYS A 201 2.40 -16.35 10.82
N ARG A 202 1.07 -16.44 10.87
CA ARG A 202 0.34 -17.56 10.27
C ARG A 202 0.55 -17.61 8.76
N ILE A 203 0.42 -16.48 8.07
CA ILE A 203 0.62 -16.38 6.62
C ILE A 203 2.09 -16.68 6.26
N ALA A 204 3.05 -16.12 6.99
CA ALA A 204 4.47 -16.36 6.76
C ALA A 204 4.84 -17.85 6.90
N ALA A 205 4.22 -18.58 7.83
CA ALA A 205 4.43 -20.01 7.98
C ALA A 205 3.94 -20.81 6.74
N GLU A 206 2.93 -20.32 6.03
CA GLU A 206 2.41 -20.94 4.81
C GLU A 206 3.24 -20.59 3.56
N THR A 207 3.78 -19.37 3.50
CA THR A 207 4.50 -18.83 2.34
C THR A 207 6.02 -19.01 2.41
N GLY A 208 6.55 -19.39 3.59
CA GLY A 208 7.98 -19.58 3.83
C GLY A 208 8.71 -18.32 4.27
N GLY A 209 7.99 -17.24 4.58
CA GLY A 209 8.53 -15.99 5.14
C GLY A 209 8.79 -16.06 6.66
N SER A 210 9.20 -14.94 7.23
CA SER A 210 9.38 -14.79 8.68
C SER A 210 8.98 -13.40 9.17
N ILE A 211 8.62 -13.30 10.46
CA ILE A 211 8.15 -12.06 11.08
C ILE A 211 8.92 -11.78 12.36
N LEU A 212 9.60 -10.63 12.41
CA LEU A 212 10.25 -10.10 13.61
C LEU A 212 9.59 -8.77 14.00
N VAL A 213 9.18 -8.65 15.25
CA VAL A 213 8.77 -7.38 15.85
C VAL A 213 9.70 -7.11 17.04
N THR A 214 10.39 -5.99 17.04
CA THR A 214 11.40 -5.64 18.06
C THR A 214 11.35 -4.16 18.40
N THR A 215 11.99 -3.79 19.50
CA THR A 215 12.28 -2.39 19.86
C THR A 215 13.71 -1.99 19.53
N ASP A 216 14.52 -2.88 18.96
CA ASP A 216 15.91 -2.61 18.58
C ASP A 216 16.00 -2.34 17.08
N ALA A 217 16.16 -1.07 16.70
CA ALA A 217 16.27 -0.65 15.31
C ALA A 217 17.52 -1.26 14.63
N LYS A 218 18.62 -1.43 15.37
CA LYS A 218 19.87 -1.98 14.81
C LYS A 218 19.75 -3.48 14.54
N GLU A 219 19.11 -4.21 15.45
CA GLU A 219 18.76 -5.62 15.24
C GLU A 219 17.92 -5.80 13.98
N ALA A 220 16.88 -4.97 13.83
CA ALA A 220 15.96 -5.06 12.71
C ALA A 220 16.65 -4.80 11.36
N VAL A 221 17.50 -3.77 11.28
CA VAL A 221 18.14 -3.33 10.02
C VAL A 221 19.28 -4.24 9.59
N LYS A 222 19.86 -5.01 10.52
CA LYS A 222 21.05 -5.83 10.22
C LYS A 222 20.81 -6.74 9.00
N ASP A 223 21.69 -6.59 7.99
CA ASP A 223 21.67 -7.36 6.74
C ASP A 223 20.36 -7.28 5.95
N ALA A 224 19.57 -6.19 6.11
CA ALA A 224 18.33 -5.97 5.38
C ALA A 224 18.57 -5.64 3.90
N ASP A 225 17.64 -6.04 3.03
CA ASP A 225 17.62 -5.73 1.59
C ASP A 225 16.91 -4.41 1.29
N CYS A 226 15.91 -4.06 2.10
CA CYS A 226 15.16 -2.82 1.93
C CYS A 226 14.76 -2.25 3.30
N VAL A 227 14.94 -0.93 3.47
CA VAL A 227 14.58 -0.19 4.68
C VAL A 227 13.49 0.82 4.35
N PHE A 228 12.43 0.80 5.15
CA PHE A 228 11.27 1.69 5.05
C PHE A 228 11.11 2.53 6.31
N THR A 229 10.59 3.71 6.14
CA THR A 229 10.04 4.52 7.24
C THR A 229 8.87 5.37 6.75
N ASP A 230 8.13 5.94 7.66
CA ASP A 230 7.06 6.91 7.40
C ASP A 230 7.11 8.02 8.45
N THR A 231 6.33 9.07 8.23
CA THR A 231 6.22 10.20 9.16
C THR A 231 5.84 9.74 10.56
N TRP A 232 6.56 10.24 11.57
CA TRP A 232 6.29 9.89 12.98
C TRP A 232 5.01 10.52 13.54
N VAL A 233 4.55 11.59 12.90
CA VAL A 233 3.33 12.30 13.29
C VAL A 233 2.48 12.51 12.05
N SER A 234 1.25 12.03 12.11
CA SER A 234 0.33 12.09 10.99
C SER A 234 0.01 13.52 10.56
N MET A 235 -0.31 13.70 9.28
CA MET A 235 -0.72 14.99 8.74
C MET A 235 -1.93 15.54 9.50
N GLY A 236 -1.84 16.81 9.96
CA GLY A 236 -2.86 17.49 10.75
C GLY A 236 -2.59 17.51 12.25
N GLU A 237 -1.53 16.85 12.73
CA GLU A 237 -1.14 16.78 14.15
C GLU A 237 0.21 17.48 14.42
N GLU A 238 0.67 18.33 13.50
CA GLU A 238 1.99 18.97 13.53
C GLU A 238 2.23 19.83 14.77
N ALA A 239 1.17 20.36 15.39
CA ALA A 239 1.26 21.17 16.61
C ALA A 239 1.82 20.38 17.82
N GLU A 240 1.65 19.05 17.83
CA GLU A 240 2.13 18.15 18.89
C GLU A 240 3.45 17.46 18.56
N TYR A 241 4.04 17.78 17.40
CA TYR A 241 5.21 17.10 16.87
C TYR A 241 6.35 16.98 17.90
N ALA A 242 6.71 18.05 18.59
CA ALA A 242 7.83 18.07 19.53
C ALA A 242 7.71 17.09 20.70
N ILE A 243 6.48 16.74 21.07
CA ILE A 243 6.20 15.79 22.16
C ILE A 243 6.09 14.37 21.57
N ARG A 244 5.32 14.21 20.50
CA ARG A 244 5.02 12.90 19.89
C ARG A 244 6.23 12.27 19.20
N SER A 245 7.16 13.07 18.67
CA SER A 245 8.36 12.58 18.00
C SER A 245 9.44 12.04 18.95
N LYS A 246 9.41 12.41 20.25
CA LYS A 246 10.46 12.04 21.20
C LYS A 246 10.84 10.56 21.24
N PRO A 247 9.89 9.61 21.24
CA PRO A 247 10.23 8.19 21.31
C PRO A 247 10.85 7.64 20.05
N PHE A 248 10.79 8.35 18.91
CA PHE A 248 11.16 7.81 17.59
C PHE A 248 12.57 8.17 17.14
N TRP A 249 13.32 9.04 17.85
CA TRP A 249 14.63 9.49 17.39
C TRP A 249 15.68 8.36 17.21
N ASP A 250 15.57 7.28 18.00
CA ASP A 250 16.44 6.11 17.86
C ASP A 250 16.09 5.26 16.61
N TYR A 251 14.96 5.59 15.93
CA TYR A 251 14.48 4.93 14.72
C TYR A 251 14.64 5.80 13.46
N GLN A 252 15.30 6.97 13.58
CA GLN A 252 15.62 7.79 12.41
C GLN A 252 16.49 7.01 11.43
N VAL A 253 16.05 6.93 10.16
CA VAL A 253 16.85 6.32 9.11
C VAL A 253 17.92 7.32 8.68
N ASN A 254 19.14 7.09 9.13
CA ASN A 254 20.34 7.85 8.83
C ASN A 254 21.42 6.97 8.22
N THR A 255 22.54 7.56 7.84
CA THR A 255 23.65 6.82 7.20
C THR A 255 24.28 5.76 8.09
N GLU A 256 24.30 5.96 9.42
CA GLU A 256 24.85 4.97 10.37
C GLU A 256 23.93 3.75 10.45
N LEU A 257 22.62 3.96 10.45
CA LEU A 257 21.65 2.88 10.49
C LEU A 257 21.63 2.12 9.15
N MET A 258 21.61 2.84 8.01
CA MET A 258 21.70 2.24 6.67
C MET A 258 22.98 1.42 6.45
N ALA A 259 24.08 1.79 7.09
CA ALA A 259 25.33 1.03 7.02
C ALA A 259 25.29 -0.36 7.69
N LEU A 260 24.25 -0.65 8.49
CA LEU A 260 24.00 -1.99 9.05
C LEU A 260 23.22 -2.90 8.10
N ALA A 261 22.52 -2.33 7.14
CA ALA A 261 21.87 -3.07 6.07
C ALA A 261 22.90 -3.57 5.03
N LYS A 262 22.45 -4.32 4.03
CA LYS A 262 23.34 -4.74 2.93
C LYS A 262 23.86 -3.50 2.18
N PRO A 263 25.08 -3.57 1.60
CA PRO A 263 25.67 -2.42 0.88
C PRO A 263 24.81 -1.93 -0.30
N ASP A 264 24.02 -2.80 -0.89
CA ASP A 264 23.09 -2.52 -1.98
C ASP A 264 21.61 -2.41 -1.51
N ALA A 265 21.40 -2.27 -0.20
CA ALA A 265 20.06 -2.12 0.35
C ALA A 265 19.33 -0.92 -0.25
N LEU A 266 18.04 -1.08 -0.54
CA LEU A 266 17.17 -0.01 -1.01
C LEU A 266 16.60 0.77 0.19
N PHE A 267 16.38 2.07 -0.02
CA PHE A 267 15.59 2.90 0.88
C PHE A 267 14.30 3.32 0.17
N GLN A 268 13.17 3.15 0.84
CA GLN A 268 11.84 3.55 0.37
C GLN A 268 11.07 4.36 1.43
N HIS A 269 10.15 5.21 0.98
CA HIS A 269 9.31 6.05 1.81
C HIS A 269 8.05 6.47 1.04
N CYS A 270 6.87 6.17 1.56
CA CYS A 270 5.59 6.43 0.90
C CYS A 270 5.28 7.93 0.64
N LEU A 271 6.10 8.84 1.17
CA LEU A 271 5.97 10.29 1.06
C LEU A 271 4.61 10.85 1.60
N PRO A 272 4.59 12.09 2.16
CA PRO A 272 5.69 13.07 2.23
C PRO A 272 6.74 12.68 3.27
N ALA A 273 8.00 13.02 3.03
CA ALA A 273 9.11 12.81 3.96
C ALA A 273 9.62 14.12 4.54
N TYR A 274 10.02 14.09 5.81
CA TYR A 274 10.58 15.27 6.50
C TYR A 274 12.06 15.03 6.81
N ARG A 275 12.93 15.54 5.93
CA ARG A 275 14.38 15.47 6.08
C ARG A 275 14.84 16.03 7.42
N GLY A 276 15.71 15.28 8.11
CA GLY A 276 16.16 15.60 9.47
C GLY A 276 15.18 15.19 10.57
N LYS A 277 14.07 14.51 10.21
CA LYS A 277 13.13 13.89 11.15
C LYS A 277 13.23 12.38 11.04
N GLU A 278 12.24 11.69 10.46
CA GLU A 278 12.23 10.23 10.29
C GLU A 278 13.35 9.70 9.37
N VAL A 279 13.83 10.54 8.47
CA VAL A 279 14.94 10.23 7.56
C VAL A 279 15.86 11.41 7.38
N THR A 280 17.17 11.18 7.21
CA THR A 280 18.13 12.24 6.88
C THR A 280 18.16 12.53 5.38
N ALA A 281 18.61 13.73 5.00
CA ALA A 281 18.72 14.12 3.60
C ALA A 281 19.70 13.20 2.84
N GLU A 282 20.80 12.82 3.47
CA GLU A 282 21.83 11.96 2.89
C GLU A 282 21.28 10.58 2.49
N VAL A 283 20.26 10.07 3.21
CA VAL A 283 19.63 8.79 2.90
C VAL A 283 18.59 8.97 1.81
N ILE A 284 17.60 9.85 1.99
CA ILE A 284 16.49 9.96 1.04
C ILE A 284 16.91 10.53 -0.33
N ASP A 285 17.93 11.39 -0.36
CA ASP A 285 18.49 11.95 -1.58
C ASP A 285 19.75 11.19 -2.05
N GLY A 286 20.11 10.10 -1.35
CA GLY A 286 21.30 9.29 -1.59
C GLY A 286 21.09 8.19 -2.65
N PRO A 287 22.17 7.47 -3.00
CA PRO A 287 22.15 6.50 -4.11
C PRO A 287 21.34 5.22 -3.84
N GLN A 288 21.03 4.92 -2.57
CA GLN A 288 20.22 3.76 -2.19
C GLN A 288 18.71 4.07 -2.20
N SER A 289 18.35 5.34 -2.33
CA SER A 289 16.96 5.79 -2.35
C SER A 289 16.30 5.53 -3.70
N VAL A 290 15.16 4.85 -3.66
CA VAL A 290 14.31 4.56 -4.82
C VAL A 290 12.90 5.14 -4.65
N VAL A 291 12.78 6.19 -3.82
CA VAL A 291 11.49 6.80 -3.47
C VAL A 291 10.73 7.40 -4.66
N TRP A 292 11.44 7.77 -5.73
CA TRP A 292 10.79 8.30 -6.93
C TRP A 292 10.22 7.20 -7.81
N ASP A 293 10.93 6.08 -7.95
CA ASP A 293 10.44 4.87 -8.61
C ASP A 293 9.23 4.30 -7.87
N GLU A 294 9.31 4.25 -6.52
CA GLU A 294 8.21 3.87 -5.63
C GLU A 294 6.97 4.76 -5.84
N ALA A 295 7.17 6.08 -5.89
CA ALA A 295 6.08 7.03 -6.10
C ALA A 295 5.44 6.89 -7.49
N GLU A 296 6.22 6.61 -8.54
CA GLU A 296 5.72 6.32 -9.89
C GLU A 296 4.97 5.00 -9.92
N ASN A 297 5.49 3.96 -9.28
CA ASN A 297 4.89 2.63 -9.24
C ASN A 297 3.52 2.59 -8.57
N ARG A 298 3.15 3.63 -7.79
CA ARG A 298 1.76 3.84 -7.34
C ARG A 298 0.77 3.86 -8.51
N LEU A 299 1.14 4.45 -9.64
CA LEU A 299 0.30 4.47 -10.84
C LEU A 299 0.15 3.05 -11.41
N HIS A 300 1.26 2.35 -11.58
CA HIS A 300 1.28 1.05 -12.26
C HIS A 300 0.66 -0.06 -11.43
N ALA A 301 0.98 -0.15 -10.13
CA ALA A 301 0.41 -1.12 -9.21
C ALA A 301 -1.12 -0.95 -9.06
N GLN A 302 -1.61 0.28 -8.99
CA GLN A 302 -3.06 0.55 -8.88
C GLN A 302 -3.80 0.22 -10.18
N LYS A 303 -3.19 0.46 -11.35
CA LYS A 303 -3.76 0.04 -12.65
C LYS A 303 -3.84 -1.49 -12.73
N ALA A 304 -2.78 -2.17 -12.33
CA ALA A 304 -2.75 -3.63 -12.29
C ALA A 304 -3.82 -4.21 -11.35
N LEU A 305 -3.92 -3.68 -10.14
CA LEU A 305 -4.94 -4.10 -9.17
C LEU A 305 -6.36 -3.92 -9.71
N LEU A 306 -6.69 -2.74 -10.24
CA LEU A 306 -8.01 -2.48 -10.83
C LEU A 306 -8.30 -3.38 -12.01
N THR A 307 -7.31 -3.64 -12.87
CA THR A 307 -7.44 -4.54 -14.02
C THR A 307 -7.68 -5.97 -13.58
N TRP A 308 -6.89 -6.47 -12.63
CA TRP A 308 -6.98 -7.81 -12.10
C TRP A 308 -8.34 -8.06 -11.41
N LEU A 309 -8.76 -7.15 -10.53
CA LEU A 309 -10.06 -7.23 -9.84
C LEU A 309 -11.23 -7.22 -10.84
N THR A 310 -11.13 -6.39 -11.89
CA THR A 310 -12.13 -6.34 -12.96
C THR A 310 -12.16 -7.65 -13.75
N GLY A 311 -11.00 -8.24 -14.04
CA GLY A 311 -10.88 -9.54 -14.68
C GLY A 311 -11.57 -10.66 -13.89
N LYS A 312 -11.32 -10.71 -12.58
CA LYS A 312 -11.99 -11.64 -11.67
C LYS A 312 -13.51 -11.44 -11.66
N ALA A 313 -13.97 -10.20 -11.48
CA ALA A 313 -15.39 -9.88 -11.43
C ALA A 313 -16.15 -10.23 -12.73
N ARG A 314 -15.47 -10.14 -13.89
CA ARG A 314 -16.06 -10.46 -15.21
C ARG A 314 -15.82 -11.89 -15.67
N GLY A 315 -14.95 -12.65 -15.00
CA GLY A 315 -14.48 -13.95 -15.47
C GLY A 315 -13.61 -13.85 -16.74
N ASP A 316 -12.93 -12.71 -16.93
CA ASP A 316 -12.10 -12.43 -18.12
C ASP A 316 -10.61 -12.70 -17.80
N GLU A 317 -10.13 -13.88 -18.21
CA GLU A 317 -8.75 -14.29 -17.99
C GLU A 317 -7.72 -13.40 -18.74
N SER A 318 -8.13 -12.76 -19.83
CA SER A 318 -7.22 -11.89 -20.59
C SER A 318 -6.79 -10.66 -19.81
N LEU A 319 -7.51 -10.30 -18.73
CA LEU A 319 -7.18 -9.19 -17.85
C LEU A 319 -6.25 -9.59 -16.68
N LEU A 320 -6.00 -10.87 -16.46
CA LEU A 320 -5.23 -11.37 -15.31
C LEU A 320 -3.73 -11.54 -15.59
N ALA A 321 -3.32 -11.53 -16.86
CA ALA A 321 -1.94 -11.86 -17.27
C ALA A 321 -1.28 -10.75 -18.10
#